data_3c09448cd9e8cb977ea9cba1a035bd39
#
_entry.id   3c09448cd9e8cb977ea9cba1a035bd39
#
_cell.length_a   1.000
_cell.length_b   1.000
_cell.length_c   1.000
_cell.angle_alpha   90.00
_cell.angle_beta   90.00
_cell.angle_gamma   90.00
#
_symmetry.space_group_name_H-M   'P 1'
#
loop_
_entity.id
_entity.type
_entity.pdbx_description
1 polymer ?
#
loop_
_entity_poly.entity_id
_entity_poly.type
_entity_poly.pdbx_seq_one_letter_code
_entity_poly.pdbx_strand_id
1 'polypeptide(L)'
;QANMTYLAREHVKFLMLANSTDKWVREEIDAVREEIDAFENSCPFDVGVNAVMRRRQHDFSIVRQRTRGNYEAGQTETFTRRLYVHVCYKPEAAPIQERRLKESLFSIKKDLEDGVEEFRPAAQKLIDNFLIVKRTSKGVKVSFKNEKIEEAKRYWGYFVLVSNEIRDPFEALKAYRSREKIEELFATYKDSFDGRKPRTWYPENLYGRQFAQFVGLGYHCFLTKRIQDVKKGLAQKSTEKKTKEELNLEEKLLAWLDQHSLIQILDWFRCVDYVATTGNDSASKWATETTKRDQLFLKLLGVS
;
A
#
# COMPACT_ATOMS: atom_id res chain seq x y z
N GLN A 1 9.44 0.76 -16.18
CA GLN A 1 10.60 -0.05 -16.65
C GLN A 1 11.93 0.49 -16.11
N ALA A 2 12.24 1.80 -16.20
CA ALA A 2 13.52 2.36 -15.80
C ALA A 2 13.96 1.99 -14.37
N ASN A 3 13.06 2.08 -13.38
CA ASN A 3 13.35 1.70 -11.99
C ASN A 3 13.63 0.20 -11.86
N MET A 4 12.87 -0.66 -12.54
CA MET A 4 13.07 -2.10 -12.52
C MET A 4 14.42 -2.48 -13.13
N THR A 5 14.79 -1.86 -14.25
CA THR A 5 16.09 -2.07 -14.91
C THR A 5 17.25 -1.68 -13.99
N TYR A 6 17.14 -0.53 -13.32
CA TYR A 6 18.16 -0.08 -12.38
C TYR A 6 18.32 -1.06 -11.20
N LEU A 7 17.22 -1.45 -10.55
CA LEU A 7 17.25 -2.36 -9.40
C LEU A 7 17.78 -3.75 -9.80
N ALA A 8 17.38 -4.25 -10.97
CA ALA A 8 17.87 -5.53 -11.49
C ALA A 8 19.38 -5.51 -11.81
N ARG A 9 19.90 -4.38 -12.30
CA ARG A 9 21.33 -4.19 -12.56
C ARG A 9 22.14 -4.14 -11.28
N GLU A 10 21.68 -3.41 -10.26
CA GLU A 10 22.38 -3.23 -8.99
C GLU A 10 22.13 -4.41 -8.02
N HIS A 11 21.50 -5.49 -8.49
CA HIS A 11 21.16 -6.67 -7.68
C HIS A 11 20.34 -6.36 -6.42
N VAL A 12 19.57 -5.28 -6.44
CA VAL A 12 18.67 -4.92 -5.34
C VAL A 12 17.41 -5.78 -5.43
N LYS A 13 17.00 -6.34 -4.30
CA LYS A 13 15.74 -7.08 -4.17
C LYS A 13 14.57 -6.11 -4.34
N PHE A 14 13.58 -6.50 -5.14
CA PHE A 14 12.41 -5.68 -5.37
C PHE A 14 11.13 -6.49 -5.50
N LEU A 15 10.03 -5.83 -5.18
CA LEU A 15 8.67 -6.24 -5.48
C LEU A 15 7.90 -5.00 -5.95
N MET A 16 7.33 -5.05 -7.12
CA MET A 16 6.61 -3.90 -7.70
C MET A 16 5.41 -4.33 -8.54
N LEU A 17 4.47 -3.42 -8.70
CA LEU A 17 3.35 -3.57 -9.62
C LEU A 17 3.84 -3.33 -11.04
N ALA A 18 3.59 -4.27 -11.94
CA ALA A 18 3.84 -4.10 -13.36
C ALA A 18 2.68 -3.38 -14.04
N ASN A 19 2.98 -2.69 -15.14
CA ASN A 19 1.94 -2.02 -15.92
C ASN A 19 1.21 -3.05 -16.80
N SER A 20 -0.09 -3.22 -16.58
CA SER A 20 -0.93 -4.14 -17.36
C SER A 20 -1.07 -3.80 -18.84
N THR A 21 -0.61 -2.63 -19.29
CA THR A 21 -0.58 -2.25 -20.70
C THR A 21 0.65 -2.77 -21.44
N ASP A 22 1.69 -3.19 -20.72
CA ASP A 22 2.91 -3.71 -21.31
C ASP A 22 2.65 -5.08 -21.96
N LYS A 23 3.12 -5.26 -23.21
CA LYS A 23 2.86 -6.46 -24.01
C LYS A 23 3.26 -7.74 -23.28
N TRP A 24 4.46 -7.77 -22.70
CA TRP A 24 4.96 -8.94 -22.00
C TRP A 24 4.13 -9.28 -20.73
N VAL A 25 3.52 -8.27 -20.08
CA VAL A 25 2.63 -8.48 -18.93
C VAL A 25 1.31 -9.12 -19.39
N ARG A 26 0.76 -8.66 -20.51
CA ARG A 26 -0.43 -9.27 -21.11
C ARG A 26 -0.20 -10.72 -21.54
N GLU A 27 0.96 -11.02 -22.09
CA GLU A 27 1.36 -12.40 -22.42
C GLU A 27 1.34 -13.32 -21.18
N GLU A 28 1.83 -12.82 -20.03
CA GLU A 28 1.79 -13.60 -18.77
C GLU A 28 0.37 -13.77 -18.24
N ILE A 29 -0.49 -12.74 -18.36
CA ILE A 29 -1.91 -12.85 -17.98
C ILE A 29 -2.62 -13.87 -18.87
N ASP A 30 -2.44 -13.78 -20.20
CA ASP A 30 -3.10 -14.70 -21.14
C ASP A 30 -2.64 -16.14 -20.92
N ALA A 31 -1.40 -16.36 -20.52
CA ALA A 31 -0.85 -17.69 -20.26
C ALA A 31 -1.44 -18.41 -19.03
N VAL A 32 -2.00 -17.67 -18.06
CA VAL A 32 -2.59 -18.24 -16.84
C VAL A 32 -4.12 -18.11 -16.78
N ARG A 33 -4.72 -17.49 -17.77
CA ARG A 33 -6.14 -17.12 -17.77
C ARG A 33 -7.08 -18.29 -17.52
N GLU A 34 -6.77 -19.46 -18.07
CA GLU A 34 -7.63 -20.65 -17.94
C GLU A 34 -7.47 -21.34 -16.59
N GLU A 35 -6.30 -21.20 -15.95
CA GLU A 35 -6.00 -21.88 -14.69
C GLU A 35 -6.18 -21.00 -13.45
N ILE A 36 -6.24 -19.66 -13.61
CA ILE A 36 -6.19 -18.75 -12.46
C ILE A 36 -7.39 -18.89 -11.54
N ASP A 37 -8.55 -19.31 -12.06
CA ASP A 37 -9.79 -19.50 -11.30
C ASP A 37 -9.86 -20.85 -10.57
N ALA A 38 -8.83 -21.70 -10.70
CA ALA A 38 -8.75 -22.95 -9.94
C ALA A 38 -8.71 -22.67 -8.43
N PHE A 39 -9.39 -23.50 -7.65
CA PHE A 39 -9.57 -23.26 -6.21
C PHE A 39 -8.23 -23.22 -5.44
N GLU A 40 -7.24 -23.98 -5.86
CA GLU A 40 -5.89 -23.98 -5.29
C GLU A 40 -5.15 -22.65 -5.47
N ASN A 41 -5.55 -21.82 -6.42
CA ASN A 41 -4.97 -20.50 -6.67
C ASN A 41 -5.63 -19.40 -5.85
N SER A 42 -6.63 -19.71 -5.04
CA SER A 42 -7.31 -18.76 -4.17
C SER A 42 -6.44 -18.35 -2.99
N CYS A 43 -6.38 -17.04 -2.74
CA CYS A 43 -5.57 -16.49 -1.66
C CYS A 43 -6.19 -16.83 -0.30
N PRO A 44 -5.49 -17.55 0.62
CA PRO A 44 -6.08 -17.99 1.88
C PRO A 44 -6.41 -16.86 2.88
N PHE A 45 -5.82 -15.68 2.73
CA PHE A 45 -6.11 -14.51 3.56
C PHE A 45 -6.94 -13.43 2.85
N ASP A 46 -7.28 -13.65 1.57
CA ASP A 46 -8.19 -12.80 0.79
C ASP A 46 -8.84 -13.65 -0.31
N VAL A 47 -9.88 -14.36 0.05
CA VAL A 47 -10.59 -15.32 -0.82
C VAL A 47 -11.18 -14.68 -2.10
N GLY A 48 -11.22 -13.36 -2.17
CA GLY A 48 -11.63 -12.62 -3.38
C GLY A 48 -10.51 -12.40 -4.39
N VAL A 49 -9.31 -12.96 -4.16
CA VAL A 49 -8.16 -12.82 -5.06
C VAL A 49 -7.55 -14.17 -5.33
N ASN A 50 -7.35 -14.47 -6.61
CA ASN A 50 -6.57 -15.62 -7.07
C ASN A 50 -5.20 -15.17 -7.53
N ALA A 51 -4.17 -16.00 -7.37
CA ALA A 51 -2.82 -15.66 -7.78
C ALA A 51 -2.04 -16.89 -8.27
N VAL A 52 -1.34 -16.72 -9.39
CA VAL A 52 -0.48 -17.73 -10.00
C VAL A 52 0.90 -17.12 -10.26
N MET A 53 1.97 -17.86 -9.96
CA MET A 53 3.34 -17.44 -10.20
C MET A 53 3.91 -18.08 -11.46
N ARG A 54 4.54 -17.27 -12.31
CA ARG A 54 5.30 -17.71 -13.46
C ARG A 54 6.76 -17.25 -13.36
N ARG A 55 7.66 -18.07 -13.84
CA ARG A 55 9.08 -17.70 -14.01
C ARG A 55 9.31 -17.17 -15.40
N ARG A 56 9.95 -16.00 -15.50
CA ARG A 56 10.31 -15.39 -16.78
C ARG A 56 11.79 -15.00 -16.79
N GLN A 57 12.46 -15.28 -17.90
CA GLN A 57 13.71 -14.60 -18.23
C GLN A 57 13.32 -13.30 -18.91
N HIS A 58 13.79 -12.18 -18.34
CA HIS A 58 13.46 -10.85 -18.82
C HIS A 58 14.73 -10.12 -19.26
N ASP A 59 14.68 -9.59 -20.47
CA ASP A 59 15.78 -8.83 -21.05
C ASP A 59 15.63 -7.35 -20.69
N PHE A 60 16.65 -6.84 -20.05
CA PHE A 60 16.74 -5.45 -19.66
C PHE A 60 17.68 -4.72 -20.59
N SER A 61 17.37 -3.47 -20.90
CA SER A 61 18.23 -2.59 -21.66
C SER A 61 18.42 -1.26 -20.94
N ILE A 62 19.64 -0.75 -20.93
CA ILE A 62 19.98 0.54 -20.36
C ILE A 62 20.96 1.26 -21.25
N VAL A 63 20.69 2.53 -21.52
CA VAL A 63 21.64 3.41 -22.22
C VAL A 63 22.65 3.93 -21.22
N ARG A 64 23.93 3.67 -21.46
CA ARG A 64 25.02 4.12 -20.61
C ARG A 64 25.23 5.62 -20.74
N GLN A 65 25.20 6.31 -19.62
CA GLN A 65 25.49 7.75 -19.57
C GLN A 65 27.00 8.05 -19.54
N ARG A 66 27.82 7.09 -19.11
CA ARG A 66 29.29 7.20 -19.02
C ARG A 66 29.94 5.90 -19.47
N THR A 67 31.14 5.99 -20.02
CA THR A 67 31.97 4.82 -20.36
C THR A 67 32.29 4.03 -19.09
N ARG A 68 32.01 2.72 -19.12
CA ARG A 68 32.33 1.79 -18.02
C ARG A 68 32.56 0.38 -18.59
N GLY A 69 33.75 -0.16 -18.34
CA GLY A 69 34.14 -1.45 -18.86
C GLY A 69 34.17 -1.45 -20.38
N ASN A 70 33.48 -2.40 -21.00
CA ASN A 70 33.41 -2.58 -22.47
C ASN A 70 32.34 -1.72 -23.15
N TYR A 71 31.61 -0.87 -22.42
CA TYR A 71 30.53 -0.04 -22.98
C TYR A 71 30.92 1.43 -22.97
N GLU A 72 30.78 2.08 -24.10
CA GLU A 72 30.96 3.53 -24.26
C GLU A 72 29.72 4.31 -23.85
N ALA A 73 29.89 5.60 -23.59
CA ALA A 73 28.75 6.49 -23.35
C ALA A 73 27.81 6.51 -24.57
N GLY A 74 26.52 6.36 -24.36
CA GLY A 74 25.49 6.27 -25.41
C GLY A 74 25.20 4.85 -25.91
N GLN A 75 26.04 3.87 -25.60
CA GLN A 75 25.76 2.47 -25.97
C GLN A 75 24.67 1.86 -25.10
N THR A 76 23.89 0.95 -25.70
CA THR A 76 22.86 0.19 -24.97
C THR A 76 23.46 -1.10 -24.45
N GLU A 77 23.53 -1.22 -23.12
CA GLU A 77 23.84 -2.48 -22.44
C GLU A 77 22.57 -3.30 -22.29
N THR A 78 22.62 -4.57 -22.71
CA THR A 78 21.54 -5.54 -22.50
C THR A 78 21.99 -6.62 -21.52
N PHE A 79 21.10 -7.04 -20.64
CA PHE A 79 21.34 -8.15 -19.72
C PHE A 79 20.03 -8.85 -19.38
N THR A 80 20.10 -10.16 -19.17
CA THR A 80 18.94 -10.98 -18.84
C THR A 80 18.94 -11.32 -17.35
N ARG A 81 17.78 -11.24 -16.70
CA ARG A 81 17.57 -11.68 -15.33
C ARG A 81 16.29 -12.47 -15.21
N ARG A 82 16.30 -13.40 -14.25
CA ARG A 82 15.10 -14.15 -13.89
C ARG A 82 14.19 -13.28 -13.05
N LEU A 83 12.91 -13.27 -13.41
CA LEU A 83 11.83 -12.65 -12.65
C LEU A 83 10.79 -13.70 -12.23
N TYR A 84 10.18 -13.46 -11.11
CA TYR A 84 8.97 -14.12 -10.64
C TYR A 84 7.81 -13.17 -10.92
N VAL A 85 6.91 -13.58 -11.80
CA VAL A 85 5.76 -12.80 -12.24
C VAL A 85 4.54 -13.40 -11.57
N HIS A 86 3.93 -12.65 -10.66
CA HIS A 86 2.75 -13.07 -9.92
C HIS A 86 1.54 -12.43 -10.57
N VAL A 87 0.82 -13.20 -11.36
CA VAL A 87 -0.44 -12.77 -11.96
C VAL A 87 -1.54 -12.95 -10.92
N CYS A 88 -2.18 -11.85 -10.55
CA CYS A 88 -3.27 -11.82 -9.59
C CYS A 88 -4.56 -11.42 -10.30
N TYR A 89 -5.67 -12.03 -9.91
CA TYR A 89 -6.99 -11.74 -10.44
C TYR A 89 -7.98 -11.46 -9.31
N LYS A 90 -8.65 -10.32 -9.38
CA LYS A 90 -9.72 -9.90 -8.48
C LYS A 90 -10.99 -9.64 -9.28
N PRO A 91 -11.94 -10.60 -9.37
CA PRO A 91 -13.15 -10.48 -10.16
C PRO A 91 -13.95 -9.20 -9.87
N GLU A 92 -14.06 -8.82 -8.59
CA GLU A 92 -14.79 -7.63 -8.14
C GLU A 92 -14.22 -6.31 -8.70
N ALA A 93 -12.95 -6.29 -9.10
CA ALA A 93 -12.32 -5.10 -9.65
C ALA A 93 -12.71 -4.85 -11.11
N ALA A 94 -13.06 -5.89 -11.87
CA ALA A 94 -13.40 -5.77 -13.29
C ALA A 94 -14.61 -4.86 -13.57
N PRO A 95 -15.77 -5.01 -12.91
CA PRO A 95 -16.90 -4.11 -13.12
C PRO A 95 -16.62 -2.67 -12.68
N ILE A 96 -15.76 -2.48 -11.68
CA ILE A 96 -15.35 -1.14 -11.23
C ILE A 96 -14.49 -0.46 -12.30
N GLN A 97 -13.55 -1.20 -12.90
CA GLN A 97 -12.69 -0.69 -13.98
C GLN A 97 -13.52 -0.38 -15.24
N GLU A 98 -14.49 -1.24 -15.57
CA GLU A 98 -15.43 -1.01 -16.66
C GLU A 98 -16.22 0.29 -16.47
N ARG A 99 -16.80 0.46 -15.29
CA ARG A 99 -17.57 1.66 -14.96
C ARG A 99 -16.73 2.93 -15.08
N ARG A 100 -15.52 2.92 -14.50
CA ARG A 100 -14.59 4.05 -14.56
C ARG A 100 -14.21 4.41 -15.99
N LEU A 101 -13.95 3.41 -16.85
CA LEU A 101 -13.65 3.68 -18.25
C LEU A 101 -14.85 4.28 -18.97
N LYS A 102 -16.07 3.73 -18.76
CA LYS A 102 -17.30 4.28 -19.33
C LYS A 102 -17.52 5.73 -18.92
N GLU A 103 -17.47 6.04 -17.63
CA GLU A 103 -17.60 7.39 -17.10
C GLU A 103 -16.60 8.36 -17.75
N SER A 104 -15.33 7.95 -17.84
CA SER A 104 -14.28 8.77 -18.45
C SER A 104 -14.54 8.99 -19.95
N LEU A 105 -14.89 7.95 -20.70
CA LEU A 105 -15.14 8.05 -22.13
C LEU A 105 -16.39 8.88 -22.46
N PHE A 106 -17.45 8.76 -21.67
CA PHE A 106 -18.64 9.58 -21.87
C PHE A 106 -18.39 11.06 -21.54
N SER A 107 -17.62 11.36 -20.48
CA SER A 107 -17.22 12.74 -20.17
C SER A 107 -16.40 13.33 -21.32
N ILE A 108 -15.34 12.63 -21.75
CA ILE A 108 -14.48 13.08 -22.85
C ILE A 108 -15.28 13.25 -24.16
N LYS A 109 -16.21 12.34 -24.45
CA LYS A 109 -17.06 12.44 -25.64
C LYS A 109 -17.89 13.72 -25.60
N LYS A 110 -18.50 14.05 -24.47
CA LYS A 110 -19.26 15.28 -24.28
C LYS A 110 -18.37 16.51 -24.47
N ASP A 111 -17.20 16.54 -23.82
CA ASP A 111 -16.27 17.67 -23.93
C ASP A 111 -15.85 17.91 -25.40
N LEU A 112 -15.59 16.83 -26.16
CA LEU A 112 -15.26 16.91 -27.60
C LEU A 112 -16.44 17.42 -28.45
N GLU A 113 -17.66 17.00 -28.15
CA GLU A 113 -18.88 17.45 -28.84
C GLU A 113 -19.23 18.91 -28.49
N ASP A 114 -18.87 19.34 -27.28
CA ASP A 114 -19.00 20.74 -26.80
C ASP A 114 -17.87 21.66 -27.32
N GLY A 115 -16.90 21.12 -28.10
CA GLY A 115 -15.84 21.90 -28.78
C GLY A 115 -14.57 22.10 -27.97
N VAL A 116 -14.34 21.34 -26.90
CA VAL A 116 -13.05 21.37 -26.17
C VAL A 116 -11.96 20.76 -27.05
N GLU A 117 -10.86 21.49 -27.24
CA GLU A 117 -9.76 21.10 -28.11
C GLU A 117 -8.53 20.60 -27.34
N GLU A 118 -8.31 21.08 -26.12
CA GLU A 118 -7.14 20.73 -25.33
C GLU A 118 -7.49 19.76 -24.20
N PHE A 119 -6.82 18.62 -24.20
CA PHE A 119 -7.00 17.58 -23.19
C PHE A 119 -5.70 17.32 -22.43
N ARG A 120 -5.82 16.96 -21.17
CA ARG A 120 -4.68 16.46 -20.39
C ARG A 120 -4.11 15.20 -21.06
N PRO A 121 -2.78 14.93 -20.93
CA PRO A 121 -2.14 13.78 -21.58
C PRO A 121 -2.80 12.43 -21.30
N ALA A 122 -3.40 12.26 -20.11
CA ALA A 122 -4.13 11.04 -19.78
C ALA A 122 -5.45 10.89 -20.55
N ALA A 123 -6.21 11.99 -20.71
CA ALA A 123 -7.44 12.00 -21.50
C ALA A 123 -7.14 11.84 -22.99
N GLN A 124 -6.07 12.47 -23.49
CA GLN A 124 -5.63 12.29 -24.88
C GLN A 124 -5.33 10.82 -25.22
N LYS A 125 -4.65 10.09 -24.30
CA LYS A 125 -4.42 8.64 -24.48
C LYS A 125 -5.73 7.84 -24.55
N LEU A 126 -6.76 8.22 -23.79
CA LEU A 126 -8.06 7.57 -23.87
C LEU A 126 -8.76 7.85 -25.20
N ILE A 127 -8.66 9.08 -25.72
CA ILE A 127 -9.18 9.46 -27.04
C ILE A 127 -8.50 8.61 -28.12
N ASP A 128 -7.18 8.60 -28.14
CA ASP A 128 -6.40 7.89 -29.15
C ASP A 128 -6.67 6.37 -29.14
N ASN A 129 -6.86 5.79 -27.98
CA ASN A 129 -7.06 4.34 -27.85
C ASN A 129 -8.50 3.91 -28.09
N PHE A 130 -9.51 4.67 -27.63
CA PHE A 130 -10.89 4.19 -27.51
C PHE A 130 -11.90 4.98 -28.31
N LEU A 131 -11.56 6.18 -28.81
CA LEU A 131 -12.51 7.02 -29.55
C LEU A 131 -12.07 7.23 -31.00
N ILE A 132 -13.07 7.39 -31.87
CA ILE A 132 -12.91 7.85 -33.26
C ILE A 132 -13.56 9.24 -33.33
N VAL A 133 -12.74 10.25 -33.56
CA VAL A 133 -13.20 11.65 -33.66
C VAL A 133 -13.24 12.07 -35.12
N LYS A 134 -14.44 12.40 -35.63
CA LYS A 134 -14.62 12.91 -36.98
C LYS A 134 -15.08 14.36 -36.89
N ARG A 135 -14.27 15.29 -37.39
CA ARG A 135 -14.62 16.71 -37.51
C ARG A 135 -15.34 16.93 -38.83
N THR A 136 -16.52 17.51 -38.79
CA THR A 136 -17.33 17.81 -39.97
C THR A 136 -17.73 19.30 -39.92
N SER A 137 -18.20 19.83 -41.06
CA SER A 137 -18.70 21.22 -41.16
C SER A 137 -19.91 21.50 -40.24
N LYS A 138 -20.57 20.44 -39.70
CA LYS A 138 -21.73 20.51 -38.79
C LYS A 138 -21.35 20.25 -37.34
N GLY A 139 -20.06 20.10 -37.00
CA GLY A 139 -19.57 19.80 -35.66
C GLY A 139 -18.71 18.55 -35.56
N VAL A 140 -18.38 18.16 -34.35
CA VAL A 140 -17.56 17.00 -34.04
C VAL A 140 -18.48 15.79 -33.78
N LYS A 141 -18.22 14.68 -34.48
CA LYS A 141 -18.89 13.41 -34.24
C LYS A 141 -17.92 12.41 -33.62
N VAL A 142 -18.29 11.90 -32.44
CA VAL A 142 -17.46 10.96 -31.69
C VAL A 142 -18.12 9.59 -31.63
N SER A 143 -17.37 8.53 -31.95
CA SER A 143 -17.79 7.13 -31.83
C SER A 143 -16.75 6.30 -31.09
N PHE A 144 -17.18 5.16 -30.51
CA PHE A 144 -16.32 4.28 -29.74
C PHE A 144 -15.65 3.22 -30.62
N LYS A 145 -14.38 2.92 -30.32
CA LYS A 145 -13.65 1.76 -30.88
C LYS A 145 -14.01 0.52 -30.08
N ASN A 146 -15.14 -0.10 -30.36
CA ASN A 146 -15.67 -1.22 -29.57
C ASN A 146 -14.67 -2.40 -29.49
N GLU A 147 -13.96 -2.70 -30.57
CA GLU A 147 -12.95 -3.77 -30.58
C GLU A 147 -11.84 -3.50 -29.56
N LYS A 148 -11.39 -2.26 -29.42
CA LYS A 148 -10.36 -1.88 -28.44
C LYS A 148 -10.88 -1.93 -27.00
N ILE A 149 -12.15 -1.63 -26.81
CA ILE A 149 -12.80 -1.74 -25.50
C ILE A 149 -12.92 -3.21 -25.11
N GLU A 150 -13.35 -4.09 -26.02
CA GLU A 150 -13.43 -5.53 -25.76
C GLU A 150 -12.04 -6.15 -25.53
N GLU A 151 -11.03 -5.72 -26.26
CA GLU A 151 -9.64 -6.11 -25.99
C GLU A 151 -9.21 -5.71 -24.57
N ALA A 152 -9.54 -4.50 -24.14
CA ALA A 152 -9.19 -4.01 -22.82
C ALA A 152 -9.93 -4.77 -21.69
N LYS A 153 -11.20 -5.16 -21.92
CA LYS A 153 -12.00 -5.94 -20.96
C LYS A 153 -11.34 -7.26 -20.58
N ARG A 154 -10.60 -7.88 -21.49
CA ARG A 154 -9.91 -9.14 -21.23
C ARG A 154 -8.93 -9.07 -20.08
N TYR A 155 -8.43 -7.88 -19.74
CA TYR A 155 -7.41 -7.64 -18.73
C TYR A 155 -7.95 -6.99 -17.46
N TRP A 156 -9.25 -6.71 -17.39
CA TRP A 156 -9.85 -6.14 -16.18
C TRP A 156 -9.90 -7.15 -15.05
N GLY A 157 -9.70 -6.64 -13.84
CA GLY A 157 -9.57 -7.47 -12.64
C GLY A 157 -8.16 -8.04 -12.44
N TYR A 158 -7.33 -8.07 -13.49
CA TYR A 158 -5.94 -8.53 -13.37
C TYR A 158 -5.01 -7.43 -12.91
N PHE A 159 -4.07 -7.80 -12.06
CA PHE A 159 -2.88 -7.01 -11.74
C PHE A 159 -1.69 -7.94 -11.57
N VAL A 160 -0.50 -7.45 -11.89
CA VAL A 160 0.69 -8.30 -11.93
C VAL A 160 1.77 -7.70 -11.04
N LEU A 161 2.23 -8.50 -10.09
CA LEU A 161 3.38 -8.18 -9.27
C LEU A 161 4.62 -8.85 -9.84
N VAL A 162 5.75 -8.16 -9.79
CA VAL A 162 7.02 -8.67 -10.30
C VAL A 162 8.08 -8.57 -9.20
N SER A 163 8.75 -9.69 -8.96
CA SER A 163 9.84 -9.77 -8.00
C SER A 163 11.04 -10.51 -8.60
N ASN A 164 12.24 -10.16 -8.15
CA ASN A 164 13.45 -10.94 -8.44
C ASN A 164 13.81 -11.93 -7.32
N GLU A 165 13.04 -11.95 -6.22
CA GLU A 165 13.33 -12.74 -5.01
C GLU A 165 12.17 -13.63 -4.59
N ILE A 166 10.97 -13.06 -4.41
CA ILE A 166 9.81 -13.75 -3.83
C ILE A 166 9.25 -14.73 -4.86
N ARG A 167 9.10 -15.99 -4.47
CA ARG A 167 8.59 -17.06 -5.35
C ARG A 167 7.12 -17.36 -5.13
N ASP A 168 6.69 -17.32 -3.88
CA ASP A 168 5.30 -17.59 -3.53
C ASP A 168 4.40 -16.40 -3.88
N PRO A 169 3.29 -16.60 -4.65
CA PRO A 169 2.42 -15.51 -5.07
C PRO A 169 1.65 -14.88 -3.90
N PHE A 170 1.34 -15.65 -2.86
CA PHE A 170 0.62 -15.15 -1.70
C PHE A 170 1.55 -14.36 -0.77
N GLU A 171 2.81 -14.78 -0.62
CA GLU A 171 3.83 -13.98 0.07
C GLU A 171 4.07 -12.65 -0.66
N ALA A 172 4.16 -12.67 -1.99
CA ALA A 172 4.30 -11.46 -2.79
C ALA A 172 3.09 -10.52 -2.60
N LEU A 173 1.87 -11.05 -2.64
CA LEU A 173 0.65 -10.29 -2.42
C LEU A 173 0.60 -9.68 -1.02
N LYS A 174 0.95 -10.46 0.02
CA LYS A 174 1.01 -10.00 1.42
C LYS A 174 2.06 -8.90 1.61
N ALA A 175 3.25 -9.08 1.03
CA ALA A 175 4.32 -8.09 1.08
C ALA A 175 3.91 -6.80 0.34
N TYR A 176 3.27 -6.89 -0.82
CA TYR A 176 2.80 -5.74 -1.58
C TYR A 176 1.73 -4.94 -0.82
N ARG A 177 0.78 -5.63 -0.17
CA ARG A 177 -0.27 -5.00 0.65
C ARG A 177 0.28 -4.33 1.91
N SER A 178 1.41 -4.80 2.43
CA SER A 178 2.05 -4.14 3.57
C SER A 178 2.47 -2.69 3.26
N ARG A 179 2.52 -2.29 1.98
CA ARG A 179 2.71 -0.91 1.53
C ARG A 179 1.61 0.04 2.01
N GLU A 180 0.38 -0.45 2.16
CA GLU A 180 -0.74 0.36 2.68
C GLU A 180 -0.41 0.94 4.05
N LYS A 181 0.29 0.17 4.89
CA LYS A 181 0.77 0.65 6.20
C LYS A 181 1.73 1.84 6.09
N ILE A 182 2.54 1.89 5.03
CA ILE A 182 3.44 3.02 4.78
C ILE A 182 2.62 4.24 4.36
N GLU A 183 1.56 4.05 3.58
CA GLU A 183 0.65 5.13 3.16
C GLU A 183 -0.12 5.68 4.38
N GLU A 184 -0.58 4.83 5.29
CA GLU A 184 -1.19 5.23 6.58
C GLU A 184 -0.19 6.00 7.46
N LEU A 185 1.07 5.57 7.50
CA LEU A 185 2.13 6.28 8.21
C LEU A 185 2.38 7.68 7.61
N PHE A 186 2.40 7.79 6.28
CA PHE A 186 2.53 9.09 5.64
C PHE A 186 1.29 9.98 5.86
N ALA A 187 0.08 9.42 5.92
CA ALA A 187 -1.11 10.16 6.31
C ALA A 187 -0.98 10.69 7.75
N THR A 188 -0.60 9.83 8.69
CA THR A 188 -0.32 10.20 10.08
C THR A 188 0.75 11.29 10.20
N TYR A 189 1.86 11.16 9.45
CA TYR A 189 2.91 12.19 9.40
C TYR A 189 2.38 13.53 8.92
N LYS A 190 1.55 13.52 7.88
CA LYS A 190 0.98 14.76 7.30
C LYS A 190 -0.05 15.40 8.22
N ASP A 191 -0.89 14.60 8.87
CA ASP A 191 -2.06 15.08 9.59
C ASP A 191 -1.77 15.28 11.09
N SER A 192 -1.14 14.31 11.75
CA SER A 192 -0.88 14.36 13.20
C SER A 192 0.44 15.06 13.55
N PHE A 193 1.43 15.04 12.67
CA PHE A 193 2.74 15.65 12.89
C PHE A 193 2.95 16.95 12.10
N ASP A 194 1.90 17.51 11.46
CA ASP A 194 1.96 18.74 10.66
C ASP A 194 3.08 18.68 9.58
N GLY A 195 3.25 17.50 8.97
CA GLY A 195 4.29 17.25 7.95
C GLY A 195 3.98 17.83 6.57
N ARG A 196 2.77 18.40 6.34
CA ARG A 196 2.35 18.92 5.03
C ARG A 196 3.13 20.17 4.62
N LYS A 197 3.46 21.06 5.56
CA LYS A 197 4.18 22.31 5.32
C LYS A 197 5.20 22.53 6.43
N PRO A 198 6.49 22.37 6.15
CA PRO A 198 7.53 22.70 7.11
C PRO A 198 7.59 24.23 7.23
N ARG A 199 6.91 24.84 8.18
CA ARG A 199 6.88 26.29 8.42
C ARG A 199 8.20 26.77 9.04
N THR A 200 9.31 26.49 8.36
CA THR A 200 10.66 26.84 8.80
C THR A 200 11.38 27.61 7.71
N TRP A 201 12.09 28.69 8.10
CA TRP A 201 12.80 29.58 7.18
C TRP A 201 14.25 29.15 6.93
N TYR A 202 14.84 28.39 7.87
CA TYR A 202 16.22 27.95 7.82
C TYR A 202 16.33 26.44 7.63
N PRO A 203 17.28 25.97 6.79
CA PRO A 203 17.49 24.56 6.54
C PRO A 203 17.78 23.73 7.81
N GLU A 204 18.53 24.30 8.75
CA GLU A 204 18.89 23.65 10.01
C GLU A 204 17.65 23.36 10.87
N ASN A 205 16.74 24.31 10.93
CA ASN A 205 15.46 24.17 11.64
C ASN A 205 14.58 23.13 10.95
N LEU A 206 14.65 23.02 9.61
CA LEU A 206 13.94 21.99 8.86
C LEU A 206 14.45 20.61 9.21
N TYR A 207 15.77 20.41 9.24
CA TYR A 207 16.36 19.11 9.61
C TYR A 207 16.02 18.71 11.04
N GLY A 208 16.15 19.66 12.00
CA GLY A 208 15.78 19.40 13.40
C GLY A 208 14.31 19.03 13.56
N ARG A 209 13.41 19.74 12.86
CA ARG A 209 11.98 19.43 12.86
C ARG A 209 11.69 18.05 12.24
N GLN A 210 12.27 17.77 11.07
CA GLN A 210 12.09 16.46 10.41
C GLN A 210 12.60 15.32 11.27
N PHE A 211 13.73 15.49 11.95
CA PHE A 211 14.27 14.50 12.88
C PHE A 211 13.30 14.25 14.05
N ALA A 212 12.81 15.31 14.69
CA ALA A 212 11.85 15.19 15.78
C ALA A 212 10.54 14.47 15.32
N GLN A 213 10.04 14.86 14.14
CA GLN A 213 8.87 14.22 13.53
C GLN A 213 9.11 12.75 13.19
N PHE A 214 10.30 12.39 12.70
CA PHE A 214 10.69 11.01 12.42
C PHE A 214 10.73 10.18 13.72
N VAL A 215 11.33 10.70 14.77
CA VAL A 215 11.36 10.04 16.09
C VAL A 215 9.94 9.86 16.63
N GLY A 216 9.13 10.93 16.57
CA GLY A 216 7.71 10.89 16.98
C GLY A 216 6.90 9.84 16.21
N LEU A 217 7.11 9.75 14.89
CA LEU A 217 6.47 8.73 14.05
C LEU A 217 6.91 7.32 14.45
N GLY A 218 8.18 7.12 14.79
CA GLY A 218 8.70 5.84 15.31
C GLY A 218 7.99 5.42 16.60
N TYR A 219 7.84 6.34 17.55
CA TYR A 219 7.08 6.09 18.78
C TYR A 219 5.59 5.82 18.50
N HIS A 220 4.98 6.57 17.61
CA HIS A 220 3.60 6.33 17.19
C HIS A 220 3.39 4.90 16.66
N CYS A 221 4.27 4.44 15.77
CA CYS A 221 4.23 3.09 15.23
C CYS A 221 4.42 2.03 16.32
N PHE A 222 5.38 2.24 17.20
CA PHE A 222 5.68 1.33 18.30
C PHE A 222 4.48 1.19 19.24
N LEU A 223 3.91 2.29 19.69
CA LEU A 223 2.75 2.28 20.59
C LEU A 223 1.51 1.69 19.92
N THR A 224 1.24 2.06 18.66
CA THR A 224 0.13 1.48 17.91
C THR A 224 0.24 -0.04 17.83
N LYS A 225 1.44 -0.55 17.53
CA LYS A 225 1.69 -2.00 17.48
C LYS A 225 1.48 -2.64 18.86
N ARG A 226 2.00 -2.06 19.92
CA ARG A 226 1.84 -2.57 21.30
C ARG A 226 0.38 -2.63 21.71
N ILE A 227 -0.41 -1.60 21.41
CA ILE A 227 -1.86 -1.58 21.67
C ILE A 227 -2.57 -2.66 20.86
N GLN A 228 -2.21 -2.86 19.60
CA GLN A 228 -2.77 -3.94 18.78
C GLN A 228 -2.44 -5.32 19.34
N ASP A 229 -1.23 -5.52 19.83
CA ASP A 229 -0.81 -6.78 20.45
C ASP A 229 -1.60 -7.04 21.75
N VAL A 230 -1.85 -6.00 22.58
CA VAL A 230 -2.73 -6.08 23.75
C VAL A 230 -4.16 -6.44 23.34
N LYS A 231 -4.74 -5.77 22.33
CA LYS A 231 -6.08 -6.09 21.83
C LYS A 231 -6.18 -7.55 21.37
N LYS A 232 -5.19 -8.04 20.63
CA LYS A 232 -5.15 -9.45 20.20
C LYS A 232 -5.06 -10.42 21.38
N GLY A 233 -4.24 -10.10 22.37
CA GLY A 233 -4.13 -10.89 23.59
C GLY A 233 -5.45 -10.97 24.37
N LEU A 234 -6.16 -9.85 24.50
CA LEU A 234 -7.47 -9.79 25.16
C LEU A 234 -8.57 -10.52 24.37
N ALA A 235 -8.52 -10.50 23.03
CA ALA A 235 -9.51 -11.17 22.18
C ALA A 235 -9.30 -12.70 22.10
N GLN A 236 -8.11 -13.20 22.41
CA GLN A 236 -7.84 -14.63 22.47
C GLN A 236 -8.37 -15.19 23.79
N LYS A 237 -9.24 -16.21 23.71
CA LYS A 237 -9.73 -16.91 24.91
C LYS A 237 -8.53 -17.53 25.63
N SER A 238 -8.18 -16.96 26.78
CA SER A 238 -7.17 -17.52 27.67
C SER A 238 -7.62 -18.92 28.15
N THR A 239 -6.71 -19.87 28.11
CA THR A 239 -6.90 -21.20 28.69
C THR A 239 -6.83 -21.18 30.23
N GLU A 240 -6.46 -20.06 30.82
CA GLU A 240 -6.39 -19.86 32.28
C GLU A 240 -7.77 -19.59 32.86
N LYS A 241 -8.04 -20.19 34.03
CA LYS A 241 -9.29 -19.94 34.82
C LYS A 241 -9.23 -18.53 35.40
N LYS A 242 -9.80 -17.56 34.69
CA LYS A 242 -9.99 -16.19 35.19
C LYS A 242 -11.28 -16.04 35.96
N THR A 243 -11.29 -15.15 36.94
CA THR A 243 -12.51 -14.80 37.66
C THR A 243 -13.48 -14.00 36.77
N LYS A 244 -14.77 -13.99 37.13
CA LYS A 244 -15.78 -13.18 36.42
C LYS A 244 -15.45 -11.69 36.42
N GLU A 245 -14.82 -11.20 37.48
CA GLU A 245 -14.43 -9.79 37.63
C GLU A 245 -13.28 -9.44 36.66
N GLU A 246 -12.28 -10.32 36.53
CA GLU A 246 -11.17 -10.15 35.60
C GLU A 246 -11.64 -10.15 34.13
N LEU A 247 -12.53 -11.07 33.78
CA LEU A 247 -13.12 -11.12 32.45
C LEU A 247 -13.91 -9.85 32.10
N ASN A 248 -14.74 -9.36 33.02
CA ASN A 248 -15.48 -8.11 32.84
C ASN A 248 -14.53 -6.89 32.68
N LEU A 249 -13.41 -6.88 33.40
CA LEU A 249 -12.43 -5.81 33.32
C LEU A 249 -11.69 -5.83 31.97
N GLU A 250 -11.34 -7.02 31.48
CA GLU A 250 -10.73 -7.22 30.15
C GLU A 250 -11.67 -6.81 29.02
N GLU A 251 -12.96 -7.18 29.10
CA GLU A 251 -13.98 -6.77 28.12
C GLU A 251 -14.14 -5.23 28.08
N LYS A 252 -14.19 -4.59 29.26
CA LYS A 252 -14.25 -3.12 29.37
C LYS A 252 -13.01 -2.45 28.78
N LEU A 253 -11.83 -3.03 29.00
CA LEU A 253 -10.60 -2.50 28.43
C LEU A 253 -10.59 -2.63 26.91
N LEU A 254 -10.97 -3.80 26.39
CA LEU A 254 -11.02 -4.02 24.93
C LEU A 254 -12.00 -3.05 24.26
N ALA A 255 -13.21 -2.92 24.79
CA ALA A 255 -14.22 -2.00 24.28
C ALA A 255 -13.74 -0.54 24.30
N TRP A 256 -13.04 -0.14 25.37
CA TRP A 256 -12.47 1.20 25.47
C TRP A 256 -11.35 1.42 24.44
N LEU A 257 -10.44 0.46 24.28
CA LEU A 257 -9.37 0.52 23.30
C LEU A 257 -9.90 0.58 21.86
N ASP A 258 -11.05 -0.05 21.58
CA ASP A 258 -11.67 -0.03 20.23
C ASP A 258 -12.33 1.31 19.92
N GLN A 259 -12.77 2.04 20.92
CA GLN A 259 -13.43 3.34 20.77
C GLN A 259 -12.45 4.53 20.73
N HIS A 260 -11.18 4.34 21.11
CA HIS A 260 -10.22 5.44 21.25
C HIS A 260 -9.04 5.29 20.31
N SER A 261 -8.70 6.38 19.63
CA SER A 261 -7.46 6.50 18.86
C SER A 261 -6.23 6.59 19.78
N LEU A 262 -5.03 6.32 19.23
CA LEU A 262 -3.79 6.45 20.01
C LEU A 262 -3.63 7.83 20.65
N ILE A 263 -4.00 8.91 19.94
CA ILE A 263 -3.91 10.28 20.46
C ILE A 263 -4.83 10.45 21.66
N GLN A 264 -6.07 9.98 21.58
CA GLN A 264 -7.02 10.04 22.70
C GLN A 264 -6.55 9.20 23.91
N ILE A 265 -5.92 8.05 23.64
CA ILE A 265 -5.32 7.23 24.70
C ILE A 265 -4.16 7.98 25.38
N LEU A 266 -3.28 8.61 24.60
CA LEU A 266 -2.18 9.41 25.15
C LEU A 266 -2.69 10.63 25.94
N ASP A 267 -3.72 11.31 25.43
CA ASP A 267 -4.35 12.43 26.15
C ASP A 267 -5.01 11.97 27.46
N TRP A 268 -5.61 10.78 27.48
CA TRP A 268 -6.16 10.20 28.70
C TRP A 268 -5.10 10.01 29.77
N PHE A 269 -3.91 9.52 29.39
CA PHE A 269 -2.79 9.30 30.33
C PHE A 269 -1.93 10.56 30.56
N ARG A 270 -2.28 11.69 30.01
CA ARG A 270 -1.50 12.94 30.16
C ARG A 270 -1.40 13.45 31.59
N CYS A 271 -2.42 13.15 32.42
CA CYS A 271 -2.46 13.53 33.84
C CYS A 271 -1.94 12.45 34.80
N VAL A 272 -1.49 11.30 34.25
CA VAL A 272 -1.00 10.19 35.04
C VAL A 272 0.49 10.37 35.33
N ASP A 273 0.84 10.56 36.60
CA ASP A 273 2.24 10.62 37.03
C ASP A 273 2.71 9.26 37.56
N TYR A 274 3.95 8.94 37.30
CA TYR A 274 4.59 7.74 37.81
C TYR A 274 5.49 8.11 38.98
N VAL A 275 5.07 7.78 40.18
CA VAL A 275 5.79 8.13 41.39
C VAL A 275 6.65 6.95 41.83
N ALA A 276 7.93 7.19 42.02
CA ALA A 276 8.88 6.23 42.56
C ALA A 276 9.42 6.80 43.92
N THR A 277 9.19 6.10 45.03
CA THR A 277 9.80 6.46 46.29
C THR A 277 10.98 5.54 46.56
N THR A 278 12.15 6.12 46.81
CA THR A 278 13.33 5.42 47.29
C THR A 278 13.39 5.58 48.81
N GLY A 279 12.90 4.58 49.54
CA GLY A 279 13.11 4.47 50.99
C GLY A 279 14.22 3.46 51.28
N ASN A 280 14.74 3.47 52.50
CA ASN A 280 15.88 2.63 52.91
C ASN A 280 15.66 1.10 52.79
N ASP A 281 14.41 0.62 52.64
CA ASP A 281 14.13 -0.82 52.62
C ASP A 281 13.21 -1.31 51.49
N SER A 282 12.56 -0.43 50.73
CA SER A 282 11.77 -0.84 49.57
C SER A 282 11.49 0.32 48.60
N ALA A 283 11.80 0.15 47.31
CA ALA A 283 11.34 1.06 46.27
C ALA A 283 9.89 0.73 45.94
N SER A 284 8.94 1.56 46.31
CA SER A 284 7.55 1.43 45.85
C SER A 284 7.30 2.38 44.68
N LYS A 285 6.66 1.86 43.66
CA LYS A 285 6.34 2.59 42.44
C LYS A 285 4.83 2.46 42.21
N TRP A 286 4.16 3.56 41.93
CA TRP A 286 2.74 3.55 41.56
C TRP A 286 2.41 4.68 40.57
N ALA A 287 1.36 4.47 39.79
CA ALA A 287 0.79 5.48 38.92
C ALA A 287 -0.37 6.19 39.67
N THR A 288 -0.39 7.51 39.59
CA THR A 288 -1.46 8.33 40.15
C THR A 288 -2.68 8.38 39.25
N GLU A 289 -3.86 8.68 39.78
CA GLU A 289 -5.08 8.96 39.05
C GLU A 289 -5.52 7.88 38.04
N THR A 290 -5.19 6.63 38.31
CA THR A 290 -5.51 5.49 37.44
C THR A 290 -6.69 4.67 37.94
N THR A 291 -7.60 4.28 37.06
CA THR A 291 -8.65 3.31 37.31
C THR A 291 -8.10 1.88 37.29
N LYS A 292 -8.86 0.89 37.77
CA LYS A 292 -8.48 -0.54 37.65
C LYS A 292 -8.27 -0.95 36.21
N ARG A 293 -9.03 -0.41 35.26
CA ARG A 293 -8.87 -0.63 33.84
C ARG A 293 -7.53 -0.09 33.33
N ASP A 294 -7.16 1.12 33.73
CA ASP A 294 -5.94 1.79 33.34
C ASP A 294 -4.70 1.05 33.87
N GLN A 295 -4.78 0.59 35.14
CA GLN A 295 -3.73 -0.25 35.72
C GLN A 295 -3.54 -1.57 34.98
N LEU A 296 -4.64 -2.23 34.58
CA LEU A 296 -4.56 -3.43 33.75
C LEU A 296 -3.90 -3.12 32.40
N PHE A 297 -4.26 -2.01 31.77
CA PHE A 297 -3.69 -1.60 30.50
C PHE A 297 -2.18 -1.33 30.61
N LEU A 298 -1.75 -0.55 31.60
CA LEU A 298 -0.33 -0.28 31.87
C LEU A 298 0.45 -1.56 32.14
N LYS A 299 -0.11 -2.49 32.92
CA LYS A 299 0.48 -3.81 33.17
C LYS A 299 0.68 -4.61 31.87
N LEU A 300 -0.33 -4.65 31.00
CA LEU A 300 -0.26 -5.36 29.71
C LEU A 300 0.72 -4.71 28.74
N LEU A 301 0.94 -3.39 28.83
CA LEU A 301 1.97 -2.69 28.09
C LEU A 301 3.39 -2.94 28.63
N GLY A 302 3.52 -3.47 29.84
CA GLY A 302 4.81 -3.66 30.52
C GLY A 302 5.35 -2.37 31.18
N VAL A 303 4.45 -1.44 31.50
CA VAL A 303 4.74 -0.18 32.21
C VAL A 303 4.23 -0.33 33.66
N SER A 304 4.82 -1.22 34.43
CA SER A 304 4.43 -1.46 35.83
C SER A 304 5.66 -1.38 36.73
#